data_10c19c64634900445556ad30324fed48
#
_entry.id   10c19c64634900445556ad30324fed48
#
_cell.length_a   1.000
_cell.length_b   1.000
_cell.length_c   1.000
_cell.angle_alpha   90.00
_cell.angle_beta   90.00
_cell.angle_gamma   90.00
#
_symmetry.space_group_name_H-M   'P 1'
#
loop_
_entity.id
_entity.type
_entity.pdbx_description
1 polymer ?
#
loop_
_entity_poly.entity_id
_entity_poly.type
_entity_poly.pdbx_seq_one_letter_code
_entity_poly.pdbx_strand_id
1 'polypeptide(L)'
;PDGRGLARAIDAALHRADLSPHAIGYINANATGTPLSDTAEAAALHRSLGAAAARVPISSTKAVHGHALEASGLLELVLTVLSLQAGKLPVNAGYLGPDDSCELDVILASPRPVGTPYALSLNSAFGGANTALLVRAT
;
A
#
# COMPACT_ATOMS: atom_id res chain seq x y z
N PRO A 1 -3.42 -1.02 -17.12
CA PRO A 1 -3.59 0.33 -16.56
C PRO A 1 -4.94 0.57 -15.88
N ASP A 2 -5.75 -0.48 -15.61
CA ASP A 2 -7.06 -0.37 -14.93
C ASP A 2 -7.05 -0.95 -13.48
N GLY A 3 -5.91 -1.31 -12.97
CA GLY A 3 -5.72 -1.84 -11.63
C GLY A 3 -6.20 -3.27 -11.38
N ARG A 4 -6.81 -3.95 -12.37
CA ARG A 4 -7.37 -5.30 -12.16
C ARG A 4 -6.34 -6.35 -11.75
N GLY A 5 -5.10 -6.23 -12.25
CA GLY A 5 -4.03 -7.17 -11.91
C GLY A 5 -3.68 -7.10 -10.42
N LEU A 6 -3.45 -5.90 -9.93
CA LEU A 6 -3.15 -5.64 -8.52
C LEU A 6 -4.36 -5.95 -7.62
N ALA A 7 -5.58 -5.60 -8.04
CA ALA A 7 -6.79 -5.96 -7.30
C ALA A 7 -6.88 -7.46 -7.06
N ARG A 8 -6.68 -8.30 -8.10
CA ARG A 8 -6.66 -9.76 -7.93
C ARG A 8 -5.60 -10.25 -6.97
N ALA A 9 -4.41 -9.60 -6.94
CA ALA A 9 -3.36 -9.95 -5.98
C ALA A 9 -3.78 -9.64 -4.54
N ILE A 10 -4.40 -8.47 -4.32
CA ILE A 10 -4.93 -8.05 -3.01
C ILE A 10 -6.04 -9.01 -2.56
N ASP A 11 -7.02 -9.29 -3.43
CA ASP A 11 -8.13 -10.20 -3.12
C ASP A 11 -7.63 -11.60 -2.76
N ALA A 12 -6.62 -12.10 -3.50
CA ALA A 12 -6.02 -13.40 -3.22
C ALA A 12 -5.26 -13.41 -1.86
N ALA A 13 -4.59 -12.32 -1.50
CA ALA A 13 -3.90 -12.20 -0.22
C ALA A 13 -4.91 -12.20 0.95
N LEU A 14 -5.97 -11.41 0.85
CA LEU A 14 -7.04 -11.35 1.85
C LEU A 14 -7.75 -12.72 2.01
N HIS A 15 -8.13 -13.33 0.89
CA HIS A 15 -8.79 -14.64 0.89
C HIS A 15 -7.93 -15.74 1.54
N ARG A 16 -6.63 -15.80 1.23
CA ARG A 16 -5.71 -16.80 1.84
C ARG A 16 -5.55 -16.62 3.34
N ALA A 17 -5.69 -15.41 3.83
CA ALA A 17 -5.57 -15.08 5.25
C ALA A 17 -6.91 -15.13 6.00
N ASP A 18 -8.02 -15.39 5.29
CA ASP A 18 -9.38 -15.34 5.82
C ASP A 18 -9.69 -14.00 6.51
N LEU A 19 -9.29 -12.89 5.87
CA LEU A 19 -9.46 -11.54 6.39
C LEU A 19 -10.40 -10.71 5.51
N SER A 20 -11.23 -9.92 6.17
CA SER A 20 -12.01 -8.88 5.49
C SER A 20 -11.14 -7.65 5.17
N PRO A 21 -11.49 -6.84 4.16
CA PRO A 21 -10.80 -5.58 3.86
C PRO A 21 -10.68 -4.63 5.07
N HIS A 22 -11.65 -4.64 5.97
CA HIS A 22 -11.66 -3.80 7.18
C HIS A 22 -10.60 -4.18 8.22
N ALA A 23 -10.00 -5.36 8.12
CA ALA A 23 -8.93 -5.78 9.03
C ALA A 23 -7.59 -5.09 8.73
N ILE A 24 -7.42 -4.54 7.52
CA ILE A 24 -6.16 -3.91 7.11
C ILE A 24 -6.02 -2.54 7.77
N GLY A 25 -4.92 -2.35 8.48
CA GLY A 25 -4.59 -1.11 9.21
C GLY A 25 -3.52 -0.25 8.55
N TYR A 26 -2.85 -0.76 7.52
CA TYR A 26 -1.83 -0.01 6.79
C TYR A 26 -1.58 -0.60 5.40
N ILE A 27 -1.24 0.28 4.46
CA ILE A 27 -0.77 -0.10 3.13
C ILE A 27 0.55 0.60 2.86
N ASN A 28 1.60 -0.19 2.60
CA ASN A 28 2.83 0.30 1.97
C ASN A 28 2.64 0.15 0.46
N ALA A 29 2.36 1.26 -0.20
CA ALA A 29 1.99 1.30 -1.60
C ALA A 29 3.20 1.15 -2.53
N ASN A 30 2.96 0.62 -3.71
CA ASN A 30 3.94 0.65 -4.79
C ASN A 30 4.30 2.09 -5.21
N ALA A 31 3.31 2.93 -5.44
CA ALA A 31 3.34 4.38 -5.66
C ALA A 31 4.66 4.89 -6.26
N THR A 32 4.87 4.62 -7.54
CA THR A 32 6.10 4.98 -8.26
C THR A 32 6.18 6.47 -8.64
N GLY A 33 5.14 7.25 -8.34
CA GLY A 33 5.08 8.68 -8.63
C GLY A 33 4.76 8.99 -10.08
N THR A 34 4.10 8.08 -10.79
CA THR A 34 3.65 8.33 -12.17
C THR A 34 2.13 8.33 -12.26
N PRO A 35 1.51 9.25 -13.02
CA PRO A 35 0.05 9.34 -13.10
C PRO A 35 -0.60 8.00 -13.46
N LEU A 36 -0.06 7.30 -14.44
CA LEU A 36 -0.61 6.02 -14.91
C LEU A 36 -0.56 4.93 -13.85
N SER A 37 0.56 4.80 -13.14
CA SER A 37 0.76 3.77 -12.11
C SER A 37 -0.09 4.05 -10.89
N ASP A 38 -0.04 5.28 -10.40
CA ASP A 38 -0.66 5.65 -9.13
C ASP A 38 -2.20 5.65 -9.24
N THR A 39 -2.75 6.13 -10.37
CA THR A 39 -4.18 6.02 -10.68
C THR A 39 -4.63 4.56 -10.76
N ALA A 40 -3.83 3.69 -11.40
CA ALA A 40 -4.15 2.27 -11.52
C ALA A 40 -4.10 1.57 -10.14
N GLU A 41 -3.15 1.93 -9.29
CA GLU A 41 -3.06 1.41 -7.93
C GLU A 41 -4.23 1.88 -7.06
N ALA A 42 -4.59 3.17 -7.10
CA ALA A 42 -5.77 3.70 -6.41
C ALA A 42 -7.05 2.97 -6.84
N ALA A 43 -7.24 2.77 -8.15
CA ALA A 43 -8.37 2.01 -8.69
C ALA A 43 -8.38 0.55 -8.20
N ALA A 44 -7.22 -0.09 -8.07
CA ALA A 44 -7.10 -1.44 -7.52
C ALA A 44 -7.51 -1.50 -6.04
N LEU A 45 -7.07 -0.53 -5.25
CA LEU A 45 -7.43 -0.42 -3.83
C LEU A 45 -8.92 -0.22 -3.64
N HIS A 46 -9.54 0.72 -4.35
CA HIS A 46 -10.99 0.93 -4.30
C HIS A 46 -11.78 -0.30 -4.73
N ARG A 47 -11.30 -1.03 -5.75
CA ARG A 47 -11.93 -2.26 -6.23
C ARG A 47 -11.91 -3.38 -5.20
N SER A 48 -10.79 -3.60 -4.53
CA SER A 48 -10.60 -4.71 -3.58
C SER A 48 -11.05 -4.38 -2.17
N LEU A 49 -10.84 -3.14 -1.71
CA LEU A 49 -11.14 -2.75 -0.33
C LEU A 49 -12.49 -2.03 -0.19
N GLY A 50 -13.12 -1.63 -1.31
CA GLY A 50 -14.38 -0.91 -1.29
C GLY A 50 -14.32 0.35 -0.43
N ALA A 51 -15.28 0.55 0.46
CA ALA A 51 -15.34 1.71 1.35
C ALA A 51 -14.16 1.79 2.35
N ALA A 52 -13.39 0.71 2.57
CA ALA A 52 -12.21 0.73 3.41
C ALA A 52 -11.04 1.47 2.75
N ALA A 53 -10.95 1.50 1.42
CA ALA A 53 -9.85 2.12 0.68
C ALA A 53 -9.60 3.58 1.09
N ALA A 54 -10.66 4.37 1.24
CA ALA A 54 -10.58 5.78 1.62
C ALA A 54 -10.23 6.02 3.11
N ARG A 55 -10.07 4.96 3.92
CA ARG A 55 -9.85 5.07 5.37
C ARG A 55 -8.64 4.30 5.88
N VAL A 56 -8.11 3.39 5.08
CA VAL A 56 -6.88 2.66 5.45
C VAL A 56 -5.69 3.59 5.27
N PRO A 57 -4.92 3.87 6.32
CA PRO A 57 -3.70 4.67 6.23
C PRO A 57 -2.74 4.10 5.18
N ILE A 58 -2.28 4.95 4.27
CA ILE A 58 -1.39 4.56 3.18
C ILE A 58 -0.19 5.50 3.09
N SER A 59 0.97 4.94 2.81
CA SER A 59 2.16 5.69 2.38
C SER A 59 3.04 4.83 1.49
N SER A 60 3.95 5.46 0.76
CA SER A 60 5.01 4.78 0.05
C SER A 60 6.37 5.15 0.63
N THR A 61 7.13 4.15 1.01
CA THR A 61 8.49 4.37 1.51
C THR A 61 9.49 4.70 0.40
N LYS A 62 9.11 4.49 -0.89
CA LYS A 62 9.92 4.88 -2.05
C LYS A 62 10.25 6.37 -2.10
N ALA A 63 9.40 7.22 -1.55
CA ALA A 63 9.64 8.65 -1.46
C ALA A 63 10.90 9.00 -0.61
N VAL A 64 11.35 8.09 0.24
CA VAL A 64 12.52 8.28 1.10
C VAL A 64 13.76 7.58 0.55
N HIS A 65 13.64 6.30 0.14
CA HIS A 65 14.80 5.50 -0.26
C HIS A 65 14.97 5.36 -1.78
N GLY A 66 14.05 5.92 -2.55
CA GLY A 66 14.03 5.75 -4.01
C GLY A 66 13.45 4.39 -4.44
N HIS A 67 13.35 4.20 -5.74
CA HIS A 67 12.90 2.93 -6.33
C HIS A 67 14.08 1.97 -6.48
N ALA A 68 14.10 0.91 -5.71
CA ALA A 68 15.18 -0.08 -5.69
C ALA A 68 14.99 -1.22 -6.72
N LEU A 69 14.15 -1.00 -7.76
CA LEU A 69 13.86 -1.95 -8.83
C LEU A 69 13.45 -3.33 -8.25
N GLU A 70 14.16 -4.39 -8.61
CA GLU A 70 13.87 -5.77 -8.19
C GLU A 70 13.95 -5.96 -6.67
N ALA A 71 14.72 -5.13 -5.97
CA ALA A 71 14.86 -5.18 -4.51
C ALA A 71 13.72 -4.45 -3.76
N SER A 72 12.89 -3.64 -4.45
CA SER A 72 11.83 -2.84 -3.83
C SER A 72 10.90 -3.68 -2.98
N GLY A 73 10.43 -4.82 -3.49
CA GLY A 73 9.47 -5.66 -2.77
C GLY A 73 10.00 -6.17 -1.43
N LEU A 74 11.27 -6.58 -1.36
CA LEU A 74 11.89 -7.02 -0.12
C LEU A 74 12.14 -5.85 0.84
N LEU A 75 12.65 -4.72 0.34
CA LEU A 75 12.91 -3.54 1.16
C LEU A 75 11.62 -3.01 1.80
N GLU A 76 10.56 -2.91 1.02
CA GLU A 76 9.25 -2.42 1.49
C GLU A 76 8.58 -3.41 2.45
N LEU A 77 8.74 -4.72 2.23
CA LEU A 77 8.30 -5.72 3.18
C LEU A 77 8.98 -5.54 4.55
N VAL A 78 10.32 -5.39 4.56
CA VAL A 78 11.08 -5.15 5.80
C VAL A 78 10.62 -3.88 6.49
N LEU A 79 10.47 -2.77 5.75
CA LEU A 79 9.99 -1.50 6.31
C LEU A 79 8.56 -1.61 6.86
N THR A 80 7.70 -2.38 6.19
CA THR A 80 6.34 -2.64 6.68
C THR A 80 6.35 -3.41 8.01
N VAL A 81 7.16 -4.46 8.11
CA VAL A 81 7.33 -5.23 9.36
C VAL A 81 7.85 -4.34 10.49
N LEU A 82 8.91 -3.57 10.23
CA LEU A 82 9.50 -2.67 11.22
C LEU A 82 8.51 -1.59 11.67
N SER A 83 7.70 -1.06 10.76
CA SER A 83 6.67 -0.06 11.08
C SER A 83 5.61 -0.63 12.02
N LEU A 84 5.13 -1.85 11.75
CA LEU A 84 4.18 -2.54 12.61
C LEU A 84 4.78 -2.82 13.99
N GLN A 85 6.02 -3.31 14.05
CA GLN A 85 6.72 -3.60 15.32
C GLN A 85 6.98 -2.33 16.13
N ALA A 86 7.31 -1.22 15.47
CA ALA A 86 7.50 0.08 16.11
C ALA A 86 6.18 0.75 16.55
N GLY A 87 5.03 0.22 16.14
CA GLY A 87 3.73 0.81 16.41
C GLY A 87 3.48 2.14 15.70
N LYS A 88 4.27 2.46 14.65
CA LYS A 88 4.24 3.75 13.96
C LYS A 88 4.27 3.57 12.44
N LEU A 89 3.26 4.08 11.77
CA LEU A 89 3.14 4.09 10.31
C LEU A 89 3.88 5.30 9.73
N PRO A 90 4.78 5.11 8.74
CA PRO A 90 5.60 6.19 8.21
C PRO A 90 4.78 7.18 7.37
N VAL A 91 5.25 8.42 7.31
CA VAL A 91 4.71 9.45 6.41
C VAL A 91 5.07 9.17 4.96
N ASN A 92 4.24 9.65 4.04
CA ASN A 92 4.55 9.74 2.62
C ASN A 92 5.32 11.03 2.35
N ALA A 93 6.64 10.96 2.28
CA ALA A 93 7.47 12.13 2.00
C ALA A 93 7.22 12.66 0.57
N GLY A 94 7.50 13.95 0.35
CA GLY A 94 7.44 14.55 -1.00
C GLY A 94 6.03 14.69 -1.59
N TYR A 95 4.98 14.64 -0.77
CA TYR A 95 3.61 14.83 -1.25
C TYR A 95 3.39 16.27 -1.71
N LEU A 96 2.93 16.45 -2.93
CA LEU A 96 2.78 17.77 -3.56
C LEU A 96 1.35 18.33 -3.49
N GLY A 97 0.37 17.51 -3.19
CA GLY A 97 -1.03 17.92 -3.09
C GLY A 97 -2.00 16.77 -3.42
N PRO A 98 -3.30 16.99 -3.18
CA PRO A 98 -4.33 16.01 -3.52
C PRO A 98 -4.42 15.79 -5.03
N ASP A 99 -4.80 14.57 -5.41
CA ASP A 99 -5.10 14.16 -6.77
C ASP A 99 -6.47 13.47 -6.76
N ASP A 100 -7.43 14.03 -7.47
CA ASP A 100 -8.82 13.55 -7.54
C ASP A 100 -8.91 12.12 -8.10
N SER A 101 -7.89 11.67 -8.83
CA SER A 101 -7.79 10.28 -9.32
C SER A 101 -7.27 9.29 -8.27
N CYS A 102 -6.80 9.78 -7.12
CA CYS A 102 -6.16 9.00 -6.07
C CYS A 102 -6.70 9.37 -4.68
N GLU A 103 -8.03 9.27 -4.50
CA GLU A 103 -8.68 9.52 -3.21
C GLU A 103 -8.36 8.42 -2.18
N LEU A 104 -7.25 8.59 -1.46
CA LEU A 104 -6.74 7.65 -0.45
C LEU A 104 -6.35 8.40 0.82
N ASP A 105 -6.34 7.69 1.97
CA ASP A 105 -5.93 8.26 3.27
C ASP A 105 -4.40 8.30 3.42
N VAL A 106 -3.75 9.18 2.66
CA VAL A 106 -2.29 9.32 2.66
C VAL A 106 -1.79 9.89 3.97
N ILE A 107 -0.79 9.25 4.59
CA ILE A 107 -0.16 9.71 5.83
C ILE A 107 0.79 10.86 5.51
N LEU A 108 0.50 12.09 5.96
CA LEU A 108 1.23 13.29 5.54
C LEU A 108 2.08 13.93 6.65
N ALA A 109 1.47 14.57 7.62
CA ALA A 109 2.17 15.50 8.52
C ALA A 109 3.07 14.83 9.57
N SER A 110 2.67 13.67 10.09
CA SER A 110 3.38 12.93 11.14
C SER A 110 3.08 11.46 11.06
N PRO A 111 3.96 10.58 11.57
CA PRO A 111 3.68 9.15 11.68
C PRO A 111 2.39 8.91 12.45
N ARG A 112 1.57 7.95 11.98
CA ARG A 112 0.33 7.56 12.66
C ARG A 112 0.54 6.32 13.52
N PRO A 113 -0.22 6.14 14.60
CA PRO A 113 -0.19 4.89 15.35
C PRO A 113 -0.77 3.74 14.52
N VAL A 114 -0.28 2.53 14.77
CA VAL A 114 -0.84 1.31 14.17
C VAL A 114 -2.20 1.02 14.80
N GLY A 115 -3.24 0.95 13.98
CA GLY A 115 -4.62 0.70 14.43
C GLY A 115 -4.99 -0.79 14.50
N THR A 116 -4.48 -1.61 13.57
CA THR A 116 -4.65 -3.07 13.54
C THR A 116 -3.33 -3.74 13.21
N PRO A 117 -3.13 -5.03 13.56
CA PRO A 117 -1.85 -5.70 13.35
C PRO A 117 -1.59 -6.10 11.88
N TYR A 118 -2.50 -5.83 10.97
CA TYR A 118 -2.39 -6.29 9.57
C TYR A 118 -2.04 -5.15 8.62
N ALA A 119 -1.09 -5.40 7.74
CA ALA A 119 -0.70 -4.49 6.67
C ALA A 119 -0.57 -5.21 5.33
N LEU A 120 -0.70 -4.44 4.25
CA LEU A 120 -0.36 -4.87 2.88
C LEU A 120 0.91 -4.16 2.42
N SER A 121 1.82 -4.90 1.81
CA SER A 121 2.93 -4.35 1.01
C SER A 121 2.66 -4.68 -0.45
N LEU A 122 2.60 -3.66 -1.31
CA LEU A 122 2.15 -3.77 -2.70
C LEU A 122 3.28 -3.47 -3.66
N ASN A 123 3.40 -4.27 -4.72
CA ASN A 123 4.36 -4.04 -5.79
C ASN A 123 3.74 -4.40 -7.14
N SER A 124 4.05 -3.56 -8.13
CA SER A 124 3.68 -3.78 -9.53
C SER A 124 4.91 -3.64 -10.41
N ALA A 125 5.08 -4.54 -11.37
CA ALA A 125 6.23 -4.57 -12.26
C ALA A 125 5.80 -4.54 -13.74
N PHE A 126 6.73 -4.19 -14.61
CA PHE A 126 6.55 -4.29 -16.05
C PHE A 126 6.13 -5.70 -16.46
N GLY A 127 5.34 -5.81 -17.51
CA GLY A 127 4.80 -7.10 -17.95
C GLY A 127 3.56 -7.56 -17.19
N GLY A 128 3.05 -6.76 -16.24
CA GLY A 128 1.81 -7.02 -15.53
C GLY A 128 1.94 -7.96 -14.31
N ALA A 129 3.16 -8.16 -13.82
CA ALA A 129 3.37 -8.84 -12.54
C ALA A 129 2.91 -7.93 -11.40
N ASN A 130 2.06 -8.45 -10.50
CA ASN A 130 1.54 -7.73 -9.35
C ASN A 130 1.64 -8.61 -8.11
N THR A 131 2.07 -8.02 -7.02
CA THR A 131 2.24 -8.71 -5.73
C THR A 131 1.56 -7.93 -4.61
N ALA A 132 0.83 -8.64 -3.78
CA ALA A 132 0.32 -8.13 -2.51
C ALA A 132 0.77 -9.11 -1.40
N LEU A 133 1.58 -8.62 -0.49
CA LEU A 133 2.04 -9.36 0.68
C LEU A 133 1.27 -8.87 1.90
N LEU A 134 0.53 -9.79 2.53
CA LEU A 134 -0.15 -9.52 3.79
C LEU A 134 0.79 -9.85 4.94
N VAL A 135 0.98 -8.88 5.82
CA VAL A 135 1.88 -8.94 6.98
C VAL A 135 1.07 -8.80 8.25
N ARG A 136 1.42 -9.56 9.27
CA ARG A 136 0.87 -9.43 10.63
C ARG A 136 1.97 -9.16 11.64
N ALA A 137 1.80 -8.13 12.46
CA ALA A 137 2.60 -7.98 13.69
C ALA A 137 2.21 -9.04 14.74
N THR A 138 3.19 -9.60 15.41
CA THR A 138 3.03 -10.53 16.54
C THR A 138 3.37 -9.83 17.84
#